data_e488e8749b8be3932a2bf8d35125fdd2
#
_entry.id   e488e8749b8be3932a2bf8d35125fdd2
#
_cell.length_a   1.000
_cell.length_b   1.000
_cell.length_c   1.000
_cell.angle_alpha   90.00
_cell.angle_beta   90.00
_cell.angle_gamma   90.00
#
_symmetry.space_group_name_H-M   'P 1'
#
loop_
_entity.id
_entity.type
_entity.pdbx_description
1 polymer ?
#
loop_
_entity_poly.entity_id
_entity_poly.type
_entity_poly.pdbx_seq_one_letter_code
_entity_poly.pdbx_strand_id
1 'polypeptide(L)'
;MAVLGCAQEYRAVIHWRGGSLPFNSPTVSALTSVTWNRTVNDTSEAVITIAKGMAGADCCEQLGQVEPFAHELSIYRDSELVWQGPVLRVTESRTRFTIEARDVTEWLARIVNTNLLRYLSTNPADPRHVGPIQEIAETIIRLNLEGGLYASSPDWPRMLNYIVRDDDSVDARFEKDGTADNEIWIVPILQILNDELVPRGLEYTTVGRGLILGRPQTTADPAQARLTLDSFAGDVELVRDGTNAASLVWVTNQDDHDITGSQYGVSGVVSGYYGRLDHLIRTQAEGLSAYDLWQIARASYAGRNPVPTSLRIPEGAGLATTAPVSIRQLVPGVRIDVAATGMCMGLSQPYRLSDVDVEWRASGERVGVSLVPIGDPFVGDPP
;
A
#
# COMPACT_ATOMS: atom_id res chain seq x y z
N MET A 1 -25.20 3.11 10.30
CA MET A 1 -24.12 3.41 9.35
C MET A 1 -22.88 3.72 10.17
N ALA A 2 -21.72 3.22 9.76
CA ALA A 2 -20.46 3.63 10.37
C ALA A 2 -20.20 5.12 10.04
N VAL A 3 -19.63 5.87 10.98
CA VAL A 3 -19.28 7.29 10.81
C VAL A 3 -17.84 7.44 11.28
N LEU A 4 -17.04 8.28 10.64
CA LEU A 4 -15.65 8.50 10.97
C LEU A 4 -15.48 8.98 12.43
N GLY A 5 -16.31 9.94 12.84
CA GLY A 5 -16.22 10.57 14.16
C GLY A 5 -14.92 11.35 14.37
N CYS A 6 -14.80 12.00 15.50
CA CYS A 6 -13.54 12.55 16.01
C CYS A 6 -12.93 11.54 16.98
N ALA A 7 -11.63 11.31 16.91
CA ALA A 7 -10.93 10.63 17.97
C ALA A 7 -11.05 11.43 19.28
N GLN A 8 -11.44 10.77 20.35
CA GLN A 8 -11.45 11.38 21.69
C GLN A 8 -10.06 11.31 22.30
N GLU A 9 -9.32 10.22 22.04
CA GLU A 9 -8.02 9.98 22.60
C GLU A 9 -7.12 9.23 21.61
N TYR A 10 -5.86 9.59 21.58
CA TYR A 10 -4.80 8.79 20.99
C TYR A 10 -3.90 8.20 22.08
N ARG A 11 -3.59 6.93 21.95
CA ARG A 11 -2.72 6.21 22.86
C ARG A 11 -1.62 5.51 22.07
N ALA A 12 -0.38 5.67 22.50
CA ALA A 12 0.75 4.92 21.99
C ALA A 12 1.24 3.91 23.03
N VAL A 13 1.59 2.72 22.58
CA VAL A 13 2.14 1.66 23.42
C VAL A 13 3.40 1.13 22.75
N ILE A 14 4.45 0.97 23.53
CA ILE A 14 5.70 0.38 23.07
C ILE A 14 5.77 -1.06 23.57
N HIS A 15 6.10 -1.97 22.68
CA HIS A 15 6.17 -3.39 22.94
C HIS A 15 7.56 -3.93 22.60
N TRP A 16 7.92 -5.07 23.18
CA TRP A 16 8.95 -5.90 22.62
C TRP A 16 8.56 -6.40 21.24
N ARG A 17 9.55 -6.61 20.39
CA ARG A 17 9.38 -7.20 19.06
C ARG A 17 8.44 -8.42 19.11
N GLY A 18 7.53 -8.50 18.17
CA GLY A 18 6.53 -9.55 18.13
C GLY A 18 5.27 -9.25 18.93
N GLY A 19 5.15 -8.10 19.57
CA GLY A 19 3.94 -7.68 20.31
C GLY A 19 3.61 -8.55 21.52
N SER A 20 4.54 -9.37 21.99
CA SER A 20 4.26 -10.42 22.97
C SER A 20 4.21 -9.94 24.41
N LEU A 21 4.88 -8.84 24.73
CA LEU A 21 4.90 -8.25 26.08
C LEU A 21 4.98 -6.73 25.97
N PRO A 22 4.15 -6.00 26.71
CA PRO A 22 4.34 -4.55 26.82
C PRO A 22 5.67 -4.29 27.53
N PHE A 23 6.42 -3.36 26.96
CA PHE A 23 7.64 -2.86 27.57
C PHE A 23 7.25 -1.99 28.76
N ASN A 24 7.45 -2.42 29.95
CA ASN A 24 7.23 -1.81 31.29
C ASN A 24 6.47 -0.48 31.43
N SER A 25 6.04 0.14 30.32
CA SER A 25 5.21 1.32 30.29
C SER A 25 4.03 1.09 29.36
N PRO A 26 2.87 0.81 29.90
CA PRO A 26 1.72 0.44 29.10
C PRO A 26 1.17 1.57 28.24
N THR A 27 1.42 2.82 28.59
CA THR A 27 0.80 3.94 27.89
C THR A 27 1.75 5.13 27.91
N VAL A 28 2.07 5.62 26.74
CA VAL A 28 2.76 6.90 26.61
C VAL A 28 1.72 8.00 26.88
N SER A 29 1.68 8.49 28.10
CA SER A 29 0.92 9.68 28.48
C SER A 29 1.65 10.92 28.00
N ALA A 30 1.08 12.02 27.72
CA ALA A 30 1.73 13.25 27.24
C ALA A 30 2.14 13.24 25.76
N LEU A 31 1.40 12.50 24.91
CA LEU A 31 1.45 12.66 23.48
C LEU A 31 1.06 14.10 23.09
N THR A 32 1.90 14.75 22.28
CA THR A 32 1.62 16.08 21.73
C THR A 32 1.22 16.05 20.27
N SER A 33 1.71 15.04 19.55
CA SER A 33 1.27 14.76 18.19
C SER A 33 1.44 13.28 17.87
N VAL A 34 0.57 12.79 17.00
CA VAL A 34 0.64 11.46 16.38
C VAL A 34 0.37 11.65 14.89
N THR A 35 1.26 11.17 14.05
CA THR A 35 1.05 11.04 12.62
C THR A 35 1.24 9.59 12.24
N TRP A 36 0.40 9.09 11.37
CA TRP A 36 0.57 7.77 10.78
C TRP A 36 -0.13 7.72 9.43
N ASN A 37 0.36 6.87 8.56
CA ASN A 37 -0.27 6.62 7.28
C ASN A 37 -0.49 5.12 7.05
N ARG A 38 -1.28 4.82 6.04
CA ARG A 38 -1.38 3.51 5.38
C ARG A 38 -1.30 3.76 3.89
N THR A 39 -0.57 2.93 3.21
CA THR A 39 -0.40 3.04 1.76
C THR A 39 -0.53 1.67 1.10
N VAL A 40 -0.73 1.66 -0.21
CA VAL A 40 -0.72 0.43 -1.01
C VAL A 40 0.64 0.27 -1.68
N ASN A 41 1.17 -0.95 -1.70
CA ASN A 41 2.44 -1.33 -2.34
C ASN A 41 3.67 -0.55 -1.86
N ASP A 42 3.60 -0.02 -0.64
CA ASP A 42 4.71 0.70 -0.02
C ASP A 42 4.70 0.49 1.51
N THR A 43 5.76 0.92 2.16
CA THR A 43 5.90 0.88 3.62
C THR A 43 5.31 2.13 4.25
N SER A 44 4.36 1.96 5.14
CA SER A 44 3.77 3.08 5.88
C SER A 44 4.59 3.48 7.09
N GLU A 45 4.45 4.74 7.48
CA GLU A 45 5.25 5.36 8.54
C GLU A 45 4.36 5.91 9.67
N ALA A 46 4.93 5.96 10.86
CA ALA A 46 4.32 6.66 11.98
C ALA A 46 5.35 7.44 12.78
N VAL A 47 4.92 8.60 13.26
CA VAL A 47 5.73 9.44 14.15
C VAL A 47 4.90 9.88 15.34
N ILE A 48 5.42 9.65 16.53
CA ILE A 48 4.83 10.19 17.75
C ILE A 48 5.79 11.18 18.41
N THR A 49 5.22 12.24 18.96
CA THR A 49 5.98 13.23 19.76
C THR A 49 5.41 13.30 21.17
N ILE A 50 6.29 13.28 22.15
CA ILE A 50 6.00 13.25 23.58
C ILE A 50 6.67 14.46 24.23
N ALA A 51 5.93 15.20 25.06
CA ALA A 51 6.48 16.31 25.80
C ALA A 51 7.20 15.81 27.07
N LYS A 52 8.46 16.18 27.26
CA LYS A 52 9.29 15.77 28.42
C LYS A 52 8.86 16.51 29.68
N GLY A 53 8.24 17.44 29.84
CA GLY A 53 7.90 18.13 31.11
C GLY A 53 6.60 17.68 31.76
N MET A 54 5.77 16.93 31.03
CA MET A 54 4.45 16.50 31.47
C MET A 54 4.41 15.02 31.88
N ALA A 55 5.36 14.23 31.41
CA ALA A 55 5.55 12.87 31.89
C ALA A 55 6.45 12.88 33.14
N GLY A 56 6.08 12.13 34.15
CA GLY A 56 6.92 12.01 35.35
C GLY A 56 8.35 11.52 35.04
N ALA A 57 9.26 11.64 35.99
CA ALA A 57 10.66 11.26 35.80
C ALA A 57 10.84 9.84 35.28
N ASP A 58 9.99 8.91 35.71
CA ASP A 58 10.02 7.50 35.30
C ASP A 58 9.80 7.31 33.78
N CYS A 59 9.04 8.17 33.15
CA CYS A 59 8.79 8.09 31.70
C CYS A 59 10.05 8.39 30.87
N CYS A 60 10.90 9.30 31.31
CA CYS A 60 12.16 9.61 30.62
C CYS A 60 13.15 8.43 30.68
N GLU A 61 13.26 7.76 31.82
CA GLU A 61 14.11 6.59 31.96
C GLU A 61 13.63 5.44 31.07
N GLN A 62 12.33 5.18 31.06
CA GLN A 62 11.73 4.13 30.23
C GLN A 62 11.86 4.42 28.73
N LEU A 63 11.58 5.66 28.30
CA LEU A 63 11.72 6.06 26.90
C LEU A 63 13.18 6.01 26.42
N GLY A 64 14.14 6.29 27.30
CA GLY A 64 15.56 6.16 27.02
C GLY A 64 16.04 4.72 26.77
N GLN A 65 15.23 3.73 27.15
CA GLN A 65 15.52 2.30 26.92
C GLN A 65 14.90 1.77 25.62
N VAL A 66 14.22 2.60 24.85
CA VAL A 66 13.60 2.17 23.58
C VAL A 66 14.70 1.99 22.53
N GLU A 67 14.87 0.75 22.11
CA GLU A 67 15.88 0.33 21.15
C GLU A 67 15.22 0.11 19.77
N PRO A 68 15.73 0.74 18.68
CA PRO A 68 15.28 0.45 17.32
C PRO A 68 15.34 -1.04 17.00
N PHE A 69 14.33 -1.54 16.28
CA PHE A 69 14.12 -2.93 15.89
C PHE A 69 13.98 -3.96 17.03
N ALA A 70 14.33 -3.62 18.27
CA ALA A 70 14.02 -4.45 19.43
C ALA A 70 12.61 -4.17 19.94
N HIS A 71 12.11 -2.96 19.71
CA HIS A 71 10.79 -2.52 20.13
C HIS A 71 9.90 -2.17 18.92
N GLU A 72 8.59 -2.31 19.13
CA GLU A 72 7.54 -1.93 18.20
C GLU A 72 6.65 -0.86 18.82
N LEU A 73 6.16 0.02 17.98
CA LEU A 73 5.17 1.05 18.31
C LEU A 73 3.78 0.58 17.88
N SER A 74 2.81 0.64 18.79
CA SER A 74 1.38 0.45 18.52
C SER A 74 0.63 1.74 18.79
N ILE A 75 -0.17 2.17 17.84
CA ILE A 75 -1.01 3.38 17.93
C ILE A 75 -2.47 2.97 17.99
N TYR A 76 -3.15 3.49 19.00
CA TYR A 76 -4.58 3.30 19.20
C TYR A 76 -5.29 4.63 19.03
N ARG A 77 -6.36 4.62 18.24
CA ARG A 77 -7.37 5.67 18.15
C ARG A 77 -8.55 5.22 19.01
N ASP A 78 -8.79 5.94 20.10
CA ASP A 78 -9.70 5.49 21.15
C ASP A 78 -9.27 4.07 21.66
N SER A 79 -10.12 3.08 21.51
CA SER A 79 -9.79 1.68 21.87
C SER A 79 -9.31 0.82 20.69
N GLU A 80 -9.18 1.38 19.50
CA GLU A 80 -8.91 0.66 18.27
C GLU A 80 -7.43 0.75 17.89
N LEU A 81 -6.79 -0.41 17.67
CA LEU A 81 -5.46 -0.47 17.09
C LEU A 81 -5.53 -0.03 15.62
N VAL A 82 -4.93 1.10 15.30
CA VAL A 82 -4.95 1.66 13.95
C VAL A 82 -3.64 1.49 13.22
N TRP A 83 -2.51 1.39 13.93
CA TRP A 83 -1.21 1.26 13.31
C TRP A 83 -0.24 0.52 14.24
N GLN A 84 0.70 -0.27 13.66
CA GLN A 84 1.76 -0.95 14.41
C GLN A 84 2.95 -1.27 13.52
N GLY A 85 4.16 -1.15 14.08
CA GLY A 85 5.38 -1.57 13.40
C GLY A 85 6.66 -1.32 14.22
N PRO A 86 7.82 -1.76 13.71
CA PRO A 86 9.10 -1.60 14.38
C PRO A 86 9.51 -0.13 14.53
N VAL A 87 10.06 0.20 15.68
CA VAL A 87 10.73 1.49 15.91
C VAL A 87 12.01 1.54 15.08
N LEU A 88 12.20 2.61 14.30
CA LEU A 88 13.41 2.83 13.50
C LEU A 88 14.34 3.83 14.12
N ARG A 89 13.76 4.90 14.67
CA ARG A 89 14.55 6.01 15.21
C ARG A 89 13.91 6.56 16.48
N VAL A 90 14.77 6.87 17.41
CA VAL A 90 14.40 7.58 18.62
C VAL A 90 15.24 8.85 18.69
N THR A 91 14.59 9.99 18.82
CA THR A 91 15.27 11.29 18.90
C THR A 91 14.85 11.98 20.18
N GLU A 92 15.82 12.36 20.98
CA GLU A 92 15.60 13.09 22.21
C GLU A 92 16.13 14.53 22.11
N SER A 93 15.31 15.48 22.53
CA SER A 93 15.70 16.87 22.75
C SER A 93 15.47 17.28 24.21
N ARG A 94 15.77 18.52 24.56
CA ARG A 94 15.55 19.01 25.93
C ARG A 94 14.06 19.01 26.31
N THR A 95 13.17 19.21 25.35
CA THR A 95 11.73 19.43 25.60
C THR A 95 10.82 18.32 25.06
N ARG A 96 11.31 17.46 24.18
CA ARG A 96 10.50 16.46 23.50
C ARG A 96 11.28 15.19 23.22
N PHE A 97 10.52 14.11 23.11
CA PHE A 97 10.96 12.82 22.63
C PHE A 97 10.17 12.49 21.35
N THR A 98 10.83 12.05 20.31
CA THR A 98 10.20 11.68 19.04
C THR A 98 10.56 10.25 18.69
N ILE A 99 9.56 9.45 18.37
CA ILE A 99 9.74 8.06 17.92
C ILE A 99 9.19 7.96 16.51
N GLU A 100 10.05 7.52 15.61
CA GLU A 100 9.72 7.23 14.20
C GLU A 100 9.69 5.70 14.04
N ALA A 101 8.65 5.20 13.40
CA ALA A 101 8.45 3.78 13.17
C ALA A 101 7.94 3.54 11.75
N ARG A 102 8.17 2.34 11.22
CA ARG A 102 7.59 1.86 9.97
C ARG A 102 6.73 0.65 10.22
N ASP A 103 5.80 0.35 9.33
CA ASP A 103 4.94 -0.79 9.49
C ASP A 103 5.69 -2.13 9.38
N VAL A 104 4.94 -3.23 9.47
CA VAL A 104 5.53 -4.58 9.49
C VAL A 104 6.20 -4.99 8.17
N THR A 105 5.98 -4.27 7.07
CA THR A 105 6.70 -4.51 5.81
C THR A 105 8.18 -4.17 5.90
N GLU A 106 8.59 -3.31 6.85
CA GLU A 106 10.00 -3.03 7.12
C GLU A 106 10.78 -4.30 7.48
N TRP A 107 10.14 -5.30 8.10
CA TRP A 107 10.76 -6.60 8.32
C TRP A 107 11.10 -7.28 7.00
N LEU A 108 10.18 -7.22 6.02
CA LEU A 108 10.41 -7.80 4.69
C LEU A 108 11.49 -7.05 3.91
N ALA A 109 11.68 -5.76 4.17
CA ALA A 109 12.76 -4.96 3.62
C ALA A 109 14.15 -5.34 4.19
N ARG A 110 14.18 -5.95 5.38
CA ARG A 110 15.44 -6.33 6.07
C ARG A 110 15.77 -7.81 5.95
N ILE A 111 14.80 -8.64 5.56
CA ILE A 111 14.99 -10.06 5.42
C ILE A 111 15.30 -10.37 3.96
N VAL A 112 16.47 -10.96 3.74
CA VAL A 112 16.92 -11.38 2.42
C VAL A 112 16.37 -12.75 2.10
N ASN A 113 15.86 -12.94 0.90
CA ASN A 113 15.44 -14.25 0.43
C ASN A 113 16.65 -15.17 0.29
N THR A 114 16.58 -16.34 0.92
CA THR A 114 17.62 -17.36 0.89
C THR A 114 17.13 -18.67 0.23
N ASN A 115 15.91 -18.69 -0.27
CA ASN A 115 15.28 -19.87 -0.84
C ASN A 115 15.32 -19.82 -2.38
N LEU A 116 15.43 -21.00 -2.98
CA LEU A 116 15.28 -21.17 -4.42
C LEU A 116 13.82 -21.01 -4.79
N LEU A 117 13.45 -19.94 -5.47
CA LEU A 117 12.05 -19.63 -5.81
C LEU A 117 11.45 -20.64 -6.82
N ARG A 118 12.27 -21.39 -7.55
CA ARG A 118 11.81 -22.44 -8.49
C ARG A 118 11.01 -23.57 -7.84
N TYR A 119 11.16 -23.78 -6.53
CA TYR A 119 10.42 -24.83 -5.80
C TYR A 119 9.04 -24.37 -5.30
N LEU A 120 8.64 -23.16 -5.65
CA LEU A 120 7.33 -22.63 -5.26
C LEU A 120 6.19 -23.17 -6.14
N SER A 121 6.50 -23.96 -7.19
CA SER A 121 5.48 -24.55 -8.02
C SER A 121 4.65 -25.57 -7.24
N THR A 122 3.34 -25.45 -7.30
CA THR A 122 2.42 -26.47 -6.80
C THR A 122 2.45 -27.75 -7.63
N ASN A 123 3.06 -27.71 -8.83
CA ASN A 123 3.27 -28.86 -9.70
C ASN A 123 4.77 -29.18 -9.78
N PRO A 124 5.23 -30.29 -9.15
CA PRO A 124 6.64 -30.68 -9.18
C PRO A 124 7.19 -30.94 -10.58
N ALA A 125 6.33 -31.17 -11.57
CA ALA A 125 6.71 -31.41 -12.97
C ALA A 125 6.83 -30.10 -13.78
N ASP A 126 6.34 -28.98 -13.26
CA ASP A 126 6.48 -27.67 -13.88
C ASP A 126 7.27 -26.75 -12.94
N PRO A 127 8.54 -26.43 -13.28
CA PRO A 127 9.36 -25.54 -12.45
C PRO A 127 8.85 -24.10 -12.43
N ARG A 128 7.86 -23.76 -13.26
CA ARG A 128 7.25 -22.44 -13.29
C ARG A 128 6.21 -22.33 -12.17
N HIS A 129 6.29 -21.27 -11.42
CA HIS A 129 5.26 -21.00 -10.41
C HIS A 129 4.03 -20.42 -11.09
N VAL A 130 2.94 -21.18 -11.04
CA VAL A 130 1.63 -20.75 -11.57
C VAL A 130 0.63 -20.84 -10.43
N GLY A 131 -0.07 -19.76 -10.20
CA GLY A 131 -1.12 -19.67 -9.18
C GLY A 131 -1.57 -18.26 -8.92
N PRO A 132 -2.53 -18.07 -8.03
CA PRO A 132 -2.94 -16.76 -7.58
C PRO A 132 -1.74 -15.96 -7.06
N ILE A 133 -1.56 -14.73 -7.52
CA ILE A 133 -0.36 -13.94 -7.23
C ILE A 133 -0.19 -13.67 -5.74
N GLN A 134 -1.29 -13.52 -5.00
CA GLN A 134 -1.28 -13.35 -3.56
C GLN A 134 -0.79 -14.61 -2.82
N GLU A 135 -1.08 -15.81 -3.34
CA GLU A 135 -0.58 -17.08 -2.76
C GLU A 135 0.91 -17.26 -3.04
N ILE A 136 1.37 -16.79 -4.19
CA ILE A 136 2.80 -16.74 -4.52
C ILE A 136 3.53 -15.84 -3.52
N ALA A 137 3.00 -14.63 -3.30
CA ALA A 137 3.56 -13.69 -2.32
C ALA A 137 3.57 -14.27 -0.90
N GLU A 138 2.46 -14.87 -0.46
CA GLU A 138 2.38 -15.55 0.84
C GLU A 138 3.44 -16.64 0.96
N THR A 139 3.59 -17.47 -0.08
CA THR A 139 4.55 -18.58 -0.05
C THR A 139 5.99 -18.07 0.07
N ILE A 140 6.36 -17.01 -0.66
CA ILE A 140 7.68 -16.38 -0.55
C ILE A 140 7.93 -15.89 0.88
N ILE A 141 6.95 -15.20 1.45
CA ILE A 141 7.04 -14.67 2.82
C ILE A 141 7.19 -15.82 3.83
N ARG A 142 6.34 -16.83 3.76
CA ARG A 142 6.38 -17.99 4.67
C ARG A 142 7.69 -18.75 4.62
N LEU A 143 8.19 -19.04 3.43
CA LEU A 143 9.44 -19.77 3.26
C LEU A 143 10.62 -19.06 3.94
N ASN A 144 10.62 -17.75 3.93
CA ASN A 144 11.70 -16.97 4.53
C ASN A 144 11.48 -16.67 6.01
N LEU A 145 10.24 -16.53 6.47
CA LEU A 145 9.92 -16.26 7.87
C LEU A 145 9.79 -17.53 8.71
N GLU A 146 9.27 -18.63 8.14
CA GLU A 146 8.95 -19.86 8.86
C GLU A 146 9.91 -21.01 8.54
N GLY A 147 10.50 -21.05 7.37
CA GLY A 147 11.20 -22.23 6.82
C GLY A 147 12.65 -22.06 6.40
N GLY A 148 13.24 -20.89 6.45
CA GLY A 148 14.60 -20.66 5.96
C GLY A 148 15.71 -21.15 6.88
N LEU A 149 16.97 -20.83 6.56
CA LEU A 149 18.17 -21.15 7.35
C LEU A 149 18.05 -20.73 8.84
N TYR A 150 17.16 -19.82 9.14
CA TYR A 150 16.93 -19.23 10.45
C TYR A 150 15.56 -19.58 11.06
N ALA A 151 14.87 -20.56 10.52
CA ALA A 151 13.53 -21.00 10.99
C ALA A 151 13.49 -21.43 12.46
N SER A 152 14.64 -21.72 13.06
CA SER A 152 14.77 -22.06 14.47
C SER A 152 14.71 -20.86 15.43
N SER A 153 14.61 -19.64 14.92
CA SER A 153 14.46 -18.46 15.79
C SER A 153 13.05 -18.43 16.38
N PRO A 154 12.91 -18.47 17.72
CA PRO A 154 11.60 -18.54 18.37
C PRO A 154 10.73 -17.29 18.16
N ASP A 155 11.32 -16.18 17.69
CA ASP A 155 10.63 -14.92 17.49
C ASP A 155 10.16 -14.71 16.03
N TRP A 156 10.61 -15.58 15.13
CA TRP A 156 10.46 -15.41 13.70
C TRP A 156 9.00 -15.42 13.20
N PRO A 157 8.12 -16.34 13.62
CA PRO A 157 6.73 -16.40 13.15
C PRO A 157 5.83 -15.28 13.67
N ARG A 158 6.34 -14.42 14.55
CA ARG A 158 5.54 -13.40 15.25
C ARG A 158 5.73 -11.99 14.72
N MET A 159 6.61 -11.79 13.75
CA MET A 159 6.94 -10.46 13.25
C MET A 159 5.77 -9.83 12.51
N LEU A 160 5.03 -10.61 11.73
CA LEU A 160 3.83 -10.15 11.04
C LEU A 160 2.82 -11.31 10.88
N ASN A 161 1.57 -10.95 10.74
CA ASN A 161 0.52 -11.84 10.28
C ASN A 161 0.19 -11.48 8.82
N TYR A 162 -0.11 -12.46 7.99
CA TYR A 162 -0.54 -12.18 6.62
C TYR A 162 -1.94 -12.73 6.39
N ILE A 163 -2.67 -12.01 5.56
CA ILE A 163 -4.04 -12.31 5.16
C ILE A 163 -4.06 -12.30 3.65
N VAL A 164 -4.38 -13.43 3.04
CA VAL A 164 -4.61 -13.52 1.62
C VAL A 164 -6.07 -13.20 1.37
N ARG A 165 -6.36 -12.19 0.55
CA ARG A 165 -7.72 -11.94 0.10
C ARG A 165 -8.12 -13.07 -0.84
N ASP A 166 -9.24 -13.70 -0.53
CA ASP A 166 -9.82 -14.75 -1.35
C ASP A 166 -10.57 -14.10 -2.52
N ASP A 167 -9.81 -13.65 -3.48
CA ASP A 167 -10.31 -13.01 -4.68
C ASP A 167 -10.09 -13.94 -5.86
N ASP A 168 -11.02 -13.99 -6.82
CA ASP A 168 -10.85 -14.64 -8.12
C ASP A 168 -9.70 -13.99 -8.90
N SER A 169 -8.50 -14.25 -8.44
CA SER A 169 -7.30 -13.66 -9.02
C SER A 169 -6.91 -14.41 -10.26
N VAL A 170 -6.43 -13.67 -11.23
CA VAL A 170 -5.80 -14.24 -12.42
C VAL A 170 -4.55 -14.99 -11.98
N ASP A 171 -4.40 -16.23 -12.43
CA ASP A 171 -3.18 -16.99 -12.25
C ASP A 171 -2.01 -16.20 -12.87
N ALA A 172 -1.04 -15.85 -12.05
CA ALA A 172 0.19 -15.27 -12.52
C ALA A 172 1.22 -16.35 -12.73
N ARG A 173 1.95 -16.25 -13.83
CA ARG A 173 3.15 -17.05 -14.05
C ARG A 173 4.34 -16.28 -13.52
N PHE A 174 5.05 -16.91 -12.61
CA PHE A 174 6.35 -16.45 -12.18
C PHE A 174 7.41 -17.22 -12.98
N GLU A 175 7.71 -16.74 -14.18
CA GLU A 175 8.79 -17.26 -15.02
C GLU A 175 10.01 -16.36 -14.84
N LYS A 176 11.08 -16.89 -14.26
CA LYS A 176 12.41 -16.37 -14.56
C LYS A 176 12.95 -17.18 -15.74
N ASP A 177 13.51 -16.49 -16.73
CA ASP A 177 14.06 -17.12 -17.93
C ASP A 177 14.87 -18.37 -17.59
N GLY A 178 14.43 -19.51 -18.14
CA GLY A 178 14.73 -20.85 -17.70
C GLY A 178 16.15 -21.35 -18.00
N THR A 179 17.17 -20.54 -17.87
CA THR A 179 18.56 -20.95 -18.12
C THR A 179 19.42 -21.08 -16.87
N ALA A 180 18.97 -20.63 -15.71
CA ALA A 180 19.77 -20.71 -14.49
C ALA A 180 19.20 -21.73 -13.51
N ASP A 181 19.68 -22.93 -13.58
CA ASP A 181 19.28 -24.05 -12.74
C ASP A 181 19.48 -23.85 -11.22
N ASN A 182 20.09 -22.76 -10.77
CA ASN A 182 20.47 -22.56 -9.37
C ASN A 182 20.47 -21.11 -8.89
N GLU A 183 19.70 -20.20 -9.47
CA GLU A 183 19.69 -18.82 -8.98
C GLU A 183 18.85 -18.66 -7.71
N ILE A 184 19.52 -18.34 -6.63
CA ILE A 184 18.92 -17.81 -5.41
C ILE A 184 18.88 -16.29 -5.58
N TRP A 185 17.70 -15.69 -5.49
CA TRP A 185 17.58 -14.24 -5.46
C TRP A 185 17.95 -13.72 -4.08
N ILE A 186 19.21 -13.35 -3.91
CA ILE A 186 19.72 -12.79 -2.66
C ILE A 186 19.34 -11.30 -2.64
N VAL A 187 18.06 -11.00 -2.50
CA VAL A 187 17.51 -9.65 -2.39
C VAL A 187 16.48 -9.61 -1.26
N PRO A 188 16.17 -8.43 -0.70
CA PRO A 188 15.11 -8.29 0.30
C PRO A 188 13.77 -8.83 -0.23
N ILE A 189 12.99 -9.45 0.65
CA ILE A 189 11.66 -9.99 0.27
C ILE A 189 10.76 -8.87 -0.28
N LEU A 190 10.76 -7.71 0.37
CA LEU A 190 9.95 -6.57 -0.08
C LEU A 190 10.31 -6.14 -1.50
N GLN A 191 11.59 -6.21 -1.86
CA GLN A 191 12.03 -5.92 -3.22
C GLN A 191 11.46 -6.93 -4.22
N ILE A 192 11.42 -8.24 -3.90
CA ILE A 192 10.78 -9.24 -4.76
C ILE A 192 9.29 -8.93 -4.95
N LEU A 193 8.60 -8.53 -3.88
CA LEU A 193 7.19 -8.16 -4.00
C LEU A 193 7.02 -6.97 -4.96
N ASN A 194 7.82 -5.92 -4.80
CA ASN A 194 7.70 -4.70 -5.58
C ASN A 194 8.15 -4.84 -7.03
N ASP A 195 9.31 -5.46 -7.25
CA ASP A 195 9.91 -5.50 -8.59
C ASP A 195 9.28 -6.60 -9.47
N GLU A 196 8.81 -7.69 -8.83
CA GLU A 196 8.36 -8.85 -9.58
C GLU A 196 6.86 -9.11 -9.50
N LEU A 197 6.23 -8.96 -8.33
CA LEU A 197 4.85 -9.35 -8.16
C LEU A 197 3.86 -8.19 -8.33
N VAL A 198 4.20 -7.00 -7.86
CA VAL A 198 3.35 -5.81 -8.05
C VAL A 198 3.11 -5.50 -9.53
N PRO A 199 4.13 -5.51 -10.42
CA PRO A 199 3.89 -5.33 -11.86
C PRO A 199 3.01 -6.41 -12.50
N ARG A 200 2.91 -7.59 -11.86
CA ARG A 200 2.05 -8.70 -12.32
C ARG A 200 0.66 -8.68 -11.69
N GLY A 201 0.33 -7.66 -10.91
CA GLY A 201 -1.00 -7.46 -10.34
C GLY A 201 -1.13 -7.82 -8.86
N LEU A 202 -0.04 -8.01 -8.13
CA LEU A 202 -0.10 -8.05 -6.68
C LEU A 202 -0.45 -6.66 -6.14
N GLU A 203 -1.30 -6.62 -5.14
CA GLU A 203 -1.51 -5.46 -4.30
C GLU A 203 -1.36 -5.87 -2.83
N TYR A 204 -0.63 -5.08 -2.06
CA TYR A 204 -0.50 -5.32 -0.63
C TYR A 204 -0.63 -4.03 0.17
N THR A 205 -1.06 -4.16 1.42
CA THR A 205 -1.14 -3.08 2.40
C THR A 205 -1.08 -3.65 3.81
N THR A 206 -0.95 -2.80 4.82
CA THR A 206 -0.86 -3.23 6.21
C THR A 206 -1.96 -2.64 7.07
N VAL A 207 -2.44 -3.43 8.01
CA VAL A 207 -3.32 -2.98 9.11
C VAL A 207 -2.83 -3.62 10.41
N GLY A 208 -2.28 -2.82 11.30
CA GLY A 208 -1.61 -3.34 12.49
C GLY A 208 -0.45 -4.26 12.11
N ARG A 209 -0.48 -5.50 12.56
CA ARG A 209 0.51 -6.54 12.21
C ARG A 209 0.12 -7.37 11.00
N GLY A 210 -1.05 -7.13 10.44
CA GLY A 210 -1.57 -7.86 9.31
C GLY A 210 -1.06 -7.28 7.99
N LEU A 211 -0.36 -8.08 7.20
CA LEU A 211 -0.08 -7.82 5.80
C LEU A 211 -1.23 -8.41 4.98
N ILE A 212 -1.94 -7.57 4.27
CA ILE A 212 -3.05 -7.97 3.40
C ILE A 212 -2.50 -8.12 1.99
N LEU A 213 -2.63 -9.30 1.42
CA LEU A 213 -2.21 -9.63 0.06
C LEU A 213 -3.45 -9.83 -0.81
N GLY A 214 -3.49 -9.25 -1.97
CA GLY A 214 -4.64 -9.34 -2.88
C GLY A 214 -4.31 -8.84 -4.28
N ARG A 215 -5.33 -8.52 -5.03
CA ARG A 215 -5.25 -7.85 -6.32
C ARG A 215 -5.88 -6.45 -6.26
N PRO A 216 -5.57 -5.57 -7.20
CA PRO A 216 -6.28 -4.32 -7.35
C PRO A 216 -7.79 -4.55 -7.51
N GLN A 217 -8.60 -3.85 -6.72
CA GLN A 217 -10.05 -3.92 -6.86
C GLN A 217 -10.51 -3.26 -8.16
N THR A 218 -11.54 -3.83 -8.76
CA THR A 218 -12.15 -3.42 -10.01
C THR A 218 -13.54 -2.80 -9.80
N THR A 219 -14.16 -2.36 -10.87
CA THR A 219 -15.54 -1.88 -10.83
C THR A 219 -16.57 -2.97 -10.50
N ALA A 220 -16.19 -4.25 -10.60
CA ALA A 220 -17.06 -5.38 -10.25
C ALA A 220 -17.05 -5.67 -8.74
N ASP A 221 -16.01 -5.25 -8.02
CA ASP A 221 -15.90 -5.50 -6.59
C ASP A 221 -16.86 -4.58 -5.80
N PRO A 222 -17.33 -5.01 -4.62
CA PRO A 222 -18.25 -4.22 -3.82
C PRO A 222 -17.56 -2.96 -3.28
N ALA A 223 -18.24 -1.81 -3.31
CA ALA A 223 -17.73 -0.61 -2.70
C ALA A 223 -17.75 -0.73 -1.16
N GLN A 224 -16.61 -0.45 -0.53
CA GLN A 224 -16.48 -0.44 0.93
C GLN A 224 -17.20 0.76 1.56
N ALA A 225 -17.24 1.89 0.87
CA ALA A 225 -17.93 3.10 1.28
C ALA A 225 -18.44 3.87 0.06
N ARG A 226 -19.42 4.76 0.32
CA ARG A 226 -19.90 5.74 -0.66
C ARG A 226 -19.77 7.12 -0.06
N LEU A 227 -18.97 7.95 -0.70
CA LEU A 227 -18.71 9.31 -0.28
C LEU A 227 -19.42 10.29 -1.20
N THR A 228 -19.80 11.43 -0.62
CA THR A 228 -20.29 12.60 -1.34
C THR A 228 -19.35 13.78 -1.10
N LEU A 229 -19.54 14.90 -1.75
CA LEU A 229 -18.72 16.10 -1.50
C LEU A 229 -18.75 16.53 -0.02
N ASP A 230 -19.92 16.40 0.64
CA ASP A 230 -20.08 16.70 2.07
C ASP A 230 -19.33 15.74 3.00
N SER A 231 -18.80 14.64 2.44
CA SER A 231 -17.93 13.73 3.18
C SER A 231 -16.52 14.25 3.35
N PHE A 232 -16.18 15.37 2.73
CA PHE A 232 -14.86 15.97 2.81
C PHE A 232 -14.91 17.28 3.60
N ALA A 233 -13.88 17.49 4.42
CA ALA A 233 -13.66 18.77 5.11
C ALA A 233 -12.72 19.60 4.23
N GLY A 234 -13.26 20.63 3.62
CA GLY A 234 -12.54 21.52 2.71
C GLY A 234 -13.15 21.54 1.31
N ASP A 235 -12.63 22.41 0.48
CA ASP A 235 -13.11 22.62 -0.89
C ASP A 235 -12.42 21.61 -1.82
N VAL A 236 -13.15 20.58 -2.19
CA VAL A 236 -12.68 19.57 -3.14
C VAL A 236 -12.99 19.99 -4.57
N GLU A 237 -12.09 19.70 -5.49
CA GLU A 237 -12.18 20.11 -6.88
C GLU A 237 -12.49 18.90 -7.79
N LEU A 238 -13.31 19.12 -8.81
CA LEU A 238 -13.46 18.19 -9.91
C LEU A 238 -12.56 18.65 -11.06
N VAL A 239 -11.65 17.80 -11.47
CA VAL A 239 -10.68 18.08 -12.53
C VAL A 239 -10.88 17.13 -13.69
N ARG A 240 -10.90 17.68 -14.89
CA ARG A 240 -10.84 16.92 -16.14
C ARG A 240 -9.56 17.29 -16.85
N ASP A 241 -8.53 16.48 -16.65
CA ASP A 241 -7.20 16.72 -17.19
C ASP A 241 -6.95 15.84 -18.42
N GLY A 242 -6.82 16.49 -19.56
CA GLY A 242 -6.53 15.83 -20.82
C GLY A 242 -5.04 15.66 -21.13
N THR A 243 -4.14 16.01 -20.20
CA THR A 243 -2.69 15.92 -20.42
C THR A 243 -2.25 14.50 -20.80
N ASN A 244 -2.86 13.51 -20.17
CA ASN A 244 -2.60 12.10 -20.39
C ASN A 244 -3.66 11.40 -21.26
N ALA A 245 -4.51 12.17 -21.95
CA ALA A 245 -5.50 11.59 -22.84
C ALA A 245 -4.81 10.78 -23.96
N ALA A 246 -5.33 9.59 -24.23
CA ALA A 246 -4.80 8.75 -25.30
C ALA A 246 -5.94 8.09 -26.10
N SER A 247 -5.77 8.04 -27.41
CA SER A 247 -6.61 7.21 -28.30
C SER A 247 -5.94 5.86 -28.60
N LEU A 248 -4.62 5.78 -28.49
CA LEU A 248 -3.83 4.56 -28.60
C LEU A 248 -2.80 4.51 -27.47
N VAL A 249 -2.72 3.40 -26.80
CA VAL A 249 -1.68 3.13 -25.80
C VAL A 249 -0.78 2.02 -26.28
N TRP A 250 0.50 2.29 -26.30
CA TRP A 250 1.58 1.37 -26.65
C TRP A 250 2.36 1.00 -25.41
N VAL A 251 2.59 -0.28 -25.21
CA VAL A 251 3.41 -0.78 -24.10
C VAL A 251 4.54 -1.64 -24.65
N THR A 252 5.75 -1.36 -24.22
CA THR A 252 6.94 -2.13 -24.61
C THR A 252 7.85 -2.34 -23.40
N ASN A 253 8.61 -3.42 -23.43
CA ASN A 253 9.68 -3.73 -22.46
C ASN A 253 11.08 -3.54 -23.07
N GLN A 254 11.18 -2.90 -24.22
CA GLN A 254 12.45 -2.72 -24.93
C GLN A 254 12.89 -1.26 -25.00
N ASP A 255 14.22 -1.09 -25.09
CA ASP A 255 14.87 0.18 -25.39
C ASP A 255 14.63 0.63 -26.85
N ASP A 256 14.85 1.92 -27.10
CA ASP A 256 14.35 2.78 -28.17
C ASP A 256 14.47 2.33 -29.63
N HIS A 257 15.17 1.24 -29.97
CA HIS A 257 15.60 1.09 -31.35
C HIS A 257 15.19 -0.19 -32.07
N ASP A 258 14.58 -1.15 -31.42
CA ASP A 258 14.31 -2.44 -32.08
C ASP A 258 12.97 -3.06 -31.63
N ILE A 259 11.87 -2.51 -32.13
CA ILE A 259 10.57 -3.19 -32.02
C ILE A 259 10.51 -4.27 -33.10
N THR A 260 11.22 -5.36 -32.90
CA THR A 260 11.13 -6.53 -33.77
C THR A 260 10.24 -7.58 -33.12
N GLY A 261 9.15 -7.92 -33.80
CA GLY A 261 8.28 -9.02 -33.39
C GLY A 261 7.22 -8.68 -32.34
N SER A 262 6.88 -9.67 -31.50
CA SER A 262 5.73 -9.64 -30.58
C SER A 262 5.97 -8.97 -29.22
N GLN A 263 6.93 -8.08 -29.11
CA GLN A 263 7.36 -7.51 -27.83
C GLN A 263 6.70 -6.17 -27.48
N TYR A 264 5.53 -5.93 -28.00
CA TYR A 264 4.71 -4.78 -27.63
C TYR A 264 3.25 -5.13 -27.53
N GLY A 265 2.52 -4.42 -26.68
CA GLY A 265 1.06 -4.46 -26.58
C GLY A 265 0.47 -3.14 -27.07
N VAL A 266 -0.64 -3.20 -27.78
CA VAL A 266 -1.37 -1.99 -28.23
C VAL A 266 -2.83 -2.12 -27.87
N SER A 267 -3.42 -1.08 -27.32
CA SER A 267 -4.85 -0.98 -27.09
C SER A 267 -5.38 0.40 -27.47
N GLY A 268 -6.63 0.44 -27.92
CA GLY A 268 -7.31 1.68 -28.25
C GLY A 268 -7.77 1.75 -29.70
N VAL A 269 -8.48 2.84 -30.02
CA VAL A 269 -8.98 3.15 -31.36
C VAL A 269 -8.84 4.62 -31.62
N VAL A 270 -8.29 4.97 -32.76
CA VAL A 270 -8.28 6.37 -33.22
C VAL A 270 -9.73 6.80 -33.45
N SER A 271 -10.23 7.68 -32.60
CA SER A 271 -11.61 8.15 -32.67
C SER A 271 -11.69 9.51 -33.37
N GLY A 272 -12.82 9.79 -34.02
CA GLY A 272 -13.08 11.12 -34.59
C GLY A 272 -13.19 12.23 -33.52
N TYR A 273 -13.34 11.87 -32.24
CA TYR A 273 -13.51 12.83 -31.16
C TYR A 273 -12.20 13.39 -30.64
N TYR A 274 -11.23 12.51 -30.31
CA TYR A 274 -9.90 12.93 -29.81
C TYR A 274 -8.82 12.96 -30.91
N GLY A 275 -9.12 12.41 -32.08
CA GLY A 275 -8.11 12.21 -33.09
C GLY A 275 -7.10 11.11 -32.72
N ARG A 276 -5.87 11.25 -33.18
CA ARG A 276 -4.78 10.36 -32.85
C ARG A 276 -3.94 10.97 -31.73
N LEU A 277 -4.01 10.37 -30.55
CA LEU A 277 -3.22 10.68 -29.38
C LEU A 277 -2.54 9.38 -28.94
N ASP A 278 -1.25 9.26 -29.21
CA ASP A 278 -0.47 8.08 -28.84
C ASP A 278 0.16 8.30 -27.46
N HIS A 279 0.09 7.27 -26.60
CA HIS A 279 0.78 7.22 -25.32
C HIS A 279 1.67 5.99 -25.29
N LEU A 280 2.95 6.19 -25.00
CA LEU A 280 3.94 5.11 -24.92
C LEU A 280 4.30 4.85 -23.46
N ILE A 281 4.11 3.61 -23.03
CA ILE A 281 4.55 3.10 -21.72
C ILE A 281 5.74 2.19 -21.96
N ARG A 282 6.82 2.42 -21.24
CA ARG A 282 7.98 1.55 -21.18
C ARG A 282 7.99 0.87 -19.82
N THR A 283 7.96 -0.44 -19.82
CA THR A 283 8.09 -1.22 -18.60
C THR A 283 9.48 -1.82 -18.51
N GLN A 284 10.07 -1.79 -17.34
CA GLN A 284 11.35 -2.45 -17.07
C GLN A 284 11.16 -3.91 -16.62
N ALA A 285 9.92 -4.37 -16.48
CA ALA A 285 9.65 -5.74 -16.09
C ALA A 285 10.09 -6.72 -17.18
N GLU A 286 11.05 -7.57 -16.86
CA GLU A 286 11.54 -8.63 -17.72
C GLU A 286 10.52 -9.78 -17.83
N GLY A 287 10.55 -10.50 -18.95
CA GLY A 287 9.77 -11.74 -19.12
C GLY A 287 8.26 -11.53 -19.34
N LEU A 288 7.79 -10.32 -19.60
CA LEU A 288 6.39 -10.06 -19.95
C LEU A 288 6.09 -10.60 -21.35
N SER A 289 5.04 -11.41 -21.47
CA SER A 289 4.54 -11.87 -22.76
C SER A 289 3.84 -10.75 -23.53
N ALA A 290 3.66 -10.93 -24.85
CA ALA A 290 2.87 -9.99 -25.64
C ALA A 290 1.43 -9.83 -25.12
N TYR A 291 0.88 -10.87 -24.50
CA TYR A 291 -0.42 -10.82 -23.85
C TYR A 291 -0.41 -9.93 -22.61
N ASP A 292 0.62 -10.04 -21.76
CA ASP A 292 0.77 -9.19 -20.57
C ASP A 292 0.91 -7.72 -20.96
N LEU A 293 1.75 -7.42 -21.96
CA LEU A 293 1.91 -6.07 -22.49
C LEU A 293 0.59 -5.52 -23.06
N TRP A 294 -0.20 -6.36 -23.75
CA TRP A 294 -1.51 -5.98 -24.23
C TRP A 294 -2.51 -5.72 -23.09
N GLN A 295 -2.49 -6.52 -22.02
CA GLN A 295 -3.33 -6.29 -20.84
C GLN A 295 -2.99 -4.95 -20.17
N ILE A 296 -1.72 -4.64 -20.03
CA ILE A 296 -1.25 -3.35 -19.49
C ILE A 296 -1.75 -2.21 -20.40
N ALA A 297 -1.58 -2.35 -21.73
CA ALA A 297 -2.04 -1.35 -22.68
C ALA A 297 -3.56 -1.13 -22.60
N ARG A 298 -4.34 -2.21 -22.48
CA ARG A 298 -5.78 -2.17 -22.37
C ARG A 298 -6.25 -1.48 -21.09
N ALA A 299 -5.64 -1.82 -19.96
CA ALA A 299 -5.96 -1.23 -18.69
C ALA A 299 -5.62 0.27 -18.67
N SER A 300 -4.43 0.64 -19.19
CA SER A 300 -4.02 2.04 -19.30
C SER A 300 -4.92 2.85 -20.24
N TYR A 301 -5.37 2.27 -21.35
CA TYR A 301 -6.31 2.92 -22.27
C TYR A 301 -7.66 3.21 -21.58
N ALA A 302 -8.18 2.29 -20.81
CA ALA A 302 -9.45 2.47 -20.10
C ALA A 302 -9.43 3.64 -19.10
N GLY A 303 -8.27 3.95 -18.51
CA GLY A 303 -8.09 5.11 -17.65
C GLY A 303 -7.87 6.45 -18.38
N ARG A 304 -7.64 6.44 -19.71
CA ARG A 304 -7.29 7.62 -20.49
C ARG A 304 -8.33 8.03 -21.53
N ASN A 305 -9.26 7.15 -21.84
CA ASN A 305 -10.27 7.37 -22.88
C ASN A 305 -11.64 6.76 -22.48
N PRO A 306 -12.69 7.56 -22.29
CA PRO A 306 -12.69 9.03 -22.30
C PRO A 306 -11.85 9.65 -21.16
N VAL A 307 -11.44 10.90 -21.33
CA VAL A 307 -10.72 11.63 -20.25
C VAL A 307 -11.54 11.60 -18.99
N PRO A 308 -11.06 10.99 -17.92
CA PRO A 308 -11.82 10.86 -16.69
C PRO A 308 -12.00 12.21 -15.98
N THR A 309 -13.09 12.36 -15.28
CA THR A 309 -13.22 13.44 -14.30
C THR A 309 -12.65 12.89 -12.99
N SER A 310 -11.61 13.48 -12.46
CA SER A 310 -10.99 13.10 -11.20
C SER A 310 -11.42 14.02 -10.08
N LEU A 311 -11.44 13.49 -8.87
CA LEU A 311 -11.59 14.25 -7.65
C LEU A 311 -10.21 14.65 -7.16
N ARG A 312 -9.97 15.95 -7.02
CA ARG A 312 -8.76 16.49 -6.40
C ARG A 312 -9.08 16.93 -4.98
N ILE A 313 -8.40 16.35 -4.03
CA ILE A 313 -8.48 16.71 -2.62
C ILE A 313 -7.28 17.62 -2.34
N PRO A 314 -7.47 18.91 -2.05
CA PRO A 314 -6.36 19.82 -1.79
C PRO A 314 -5.55 19.42 -0.56
N GLU A 315 -4.28 19.80 -0.55
CA GLU A 315 -3.41 19.61 0.61
C GLU A 315 -4.03 20.24 1.87
N GLY A 316 -4.05 19.50 2.97
CA GLY A 316 -4.67 19.91 4.21
C GLY A 316 -6.18 19.65 4.32
N ALA A 317 -6.86 19.33 3.24
CA ALA A 317 -8.21 18.78 3.29
C ALA A 317 -8.19 17.31 3.77
N GLY A 318 -9.34 16.83 4.21
CA GLY A 318 -9.49 15.46 4.69
C GLY A 318 -10.95 15.04 4.70
N LEU A 319 -11.22 13.90 5.28
CA LEU A 319 -12.59 13.47 5.50
C LEU A 319 -13.25 14.28 6.61
N ALA A 320 -14.50 14.62 6.40
CA ALA A 320 -15.34 15.22 7.45
C ALA A 320 -15.64 14.19 8.54
N THR A 321 -15.80 14.62 9.77
CA THR A 321 -16.16 13.74 10.89
C THR A 321 -17.50 13.03 10.70
N THR A 322 -18.35 13.58 9.84
CA THR A 322 -19.65 13.03 9.43
C THR A 322 -19.55 12.04 8.26
N ALA A 323 -18.35 11.84 7.69
CA ALA A 323 -18.17 10.93 6.57
C ALA A 323 -18.70 9.52 6.93
N PRO A 324 -19.47 8.87 6.02
CA PRO A 324 -20.12 7.59 6.28
C PRO A 324 -19.15 6.40 6.12
N VAL A 325 -18.01 6.49 6.80
CA VAL A 325 -16.93 5.50 6.78
C VAL A 325 -16.24 5.48 8.13
N SER A 326 -15.86 4.31 8.63
CA SER A 326 -15.03 4.22 9.84
C SER A 326 -13.55 4.13 9.48
N ILE A 327 -12.67 4.43 10.43
CA ILE A 327 -11.21 4.30 10.25
C ILE A 327 -10.80 2.84 9.92
N ARG A 328 -11.57 1.86 10.36
CA ARG A 328 -11.36 0.43 10.03
C ARG A 328 -11.61 0.11 8.57
N GLN A 329 -12.55 0.81 7.96
CA GLN A 329 -12.92 0.61 6.56
C GLN A 329 -11.94 1.32 5.61
N LEU A 330 -11.14 2.26 6.12
CA LEU A 330 -10.10 2.95 5.37
C LEU A 330 -8.83 2.08 5.29
N VAL A 331 -8.93 1.03 4.50
CA VAL A 331 -7.81 0.13 4.18
C VAL A 331 -7.38 0.41 2.74
N PRO A 332 -6.14 0.82 2.46
CA PRO A 332 -5.68 1.01 1.09
C PRO A 332 -5.95 -0.22 0.20
N GLY A 333 -6.25 0.03 -1.06
CA GLY A 333 -6.66 -1.00 -2.01
C GLY A 333 -8.18 -1.20 -2.11
N VAL A 334 -8.99 -0.75 -1.15
CA VAL A 334 -10.45 -0.92 -1.22
C VAL A 334 -11.11 0.06 -2.18
N ARG A 335 -12.22 -0.39 -2.77
CA ARG A 335 -13.05 0.46 -3.62
C ARG A 335 -13.90 1.40 -2.77
N ILE A 336 -13.89 2.67 -3.17
CA ILE A 336 -14.75 3.73 -2.63
C ILE A 336 -15.48 4.38 -3.80
N ASP A 337 -16.81 4.41 -3.76
CA ASP A 337 -17.60 5.14 -4.73
C ASP A 337 -17.72 6.61 -4.31
N VAL A 338 -17.45 7.53 -5.21
CA VAL A 338 -17.62 8.97 -4.96
C VAL A 338 -18.68 9.55 -5.88
N ALA A 339 -19.61 10.27 -5.30
CA ALA A 339 -20.65 10.98 -6.03
C ALA A 339 -20.59 12.48 -5.73
N ALA A 340 -20.46 13.30 -6.77
CA ALA A 340 -20.55 14.76 -6.70
C ALA A 340 -21.83 15.19 -7.42
N THR A 341 -22.84 15.48 -6.65
CA THR A 341 -24.10 16.03 -7.16
C THR A 341 -24.15 17.54 -6.90
N GLY A 342 -24.71 18.29 -7.81
CA GLY A 342 -24.86 19.75 -7.67
C GLY A 342 -23.71 20.58 -8.25
N MET A 343 -22.67 19.96 -8.79
CA MET A 343 -21.63 20.62 -9.59
C MET A 343 -21.94 20.55 -11.08
N CYS A 344 -21.45 21.53 -11.86
CA CYS A 344 -21.62 21.56 -13.32
C CYS A 344 -20.98 20.33 -14.00
N MET A 345 -19.85 19.86 -13.47
CA MET A 345 -19.28 18.56 -13.83
C MET A 345 -19.77 17.52 -12.83
N GLY A 346 -20.79 16.74 -13.22
CA GLY A 346 -21.23 15.62 -12.40
C GLY A 346 -20.16 14.55 -12.28
N LEU A 347 -20.01 13.96 -11.10
CA LEU A 347 -19.13 12.83 -10.84
C LEU A 347 -19.96 11.71 -10.18
N SER A 348 -19.85 10.50 -10.71
CA SER A 348 -20.31 9.30 -10.04
C SER A 348 -19.46 8.15 -10.56
N GLN A 349 -18.36 7.89 -9.85
CA GLN A 349 -17.43 6.86 -10.30
C GLN A 349 -16.76 6.14 -9.12
N PRO A 350 -16.30 4.91 -9.34
CA PRO A 350 -15.52 4.17 -8.38
C PRO A 350 -14.06 4.68 -8.34
N TYR A 351 -13.55 4.75 -7.15
CA TYR A 351 -12.16 5.03 -6.84
C TYR A 351 -11.57 3.89 -6.04
N ARG A 352 -10.26 3.76 -6.09
CA ARG A 352 -9.46 2.96 -5.18
C ARG A 352 -8.81 3.89 -4.16
N LEU A 353 -8.87 3.53 -2.90
CA LEU A 353 -8.14 4.20 -1.84
C LEU A 353 -6.66 3.82 -1.96
N SER A 354 -5.78 4.77 -2.29
CA SER A 354 -4.34 4.53 -2.36
C SER A 354 -3.66 4.77 -1.01
N ASP A 355 -4.04 5.85 -0.34
CA ASP A 355 -3.40 6.25 0.91
C ASP A 355 -4.40 6.80 1.92
N VAL A 356 -4.05 6.63 3.18
CA VAL A 356 -4.70 7.25 4.33
C VAL A 356 -3.63 7.92 5.17
N ASP A 357 -3.75 9.22 5.38
CA ASP A 357 -2.86 10.01 6.22
C ASP A 357 -3.62 10.55 7.41
N VAL A 358 -3.14 10.27 8.60
CA VAL A 358 -3.77 10.75 9.83
C VAL A 358 -2.80 11.58 10.63
N GLU A 359 -3.24 12.77 10.98
CA GLU A 359 -2.52 13.67 11.85
C GLU A 359 -3.42 14.04 13.02
N TRP A 360 -2.94 13.78 14.23
CA TRP A 360 -3.58 14.19 15.47
C TRP A 360 -2.67 15.11 16.28
N ARG A 361 -3.26 16.17 16.77
CA ARG A 361 -2.65 17.12 17.70
C ARG A 361 -3.69 17.51 18.75
N ALA A 362 -3.29 18.23 19.78
CA ALA A 362 -4.22 18.76 20.78
C ALA A 362 -5.33 19.65 20.19
N SER A 363 -5.13 20.21 18.98
CA SER A 363 -6.11 20.99 18.24
C SER A 363 -7.17 20.16 17.51
N GLY A 364 -6.97 18.86 17.38
CA GLY A 364 -7.89 17.95 16.69
C GLY A 364 -7.21 16.94 15.82
N GLU A 365 -8.02 16.13 15.16
CA GLU A 365 -7.63 15.08 14.22
C GLU A 365 -7.94 15.49 12.78
N ARG A 366 -7.05 15.18 11.86
CA ARG A 366 -7.27 15.24 10.40
C ARG A 366 -7.04 13.85 9.81
N VAL A 367 -8.00 13.39 9.03
CA VAL A 367 -7.89 12.13 8.27
C VAL A 367 -7.90 12.47 6.79
N GLY A 368 -6.74 12.44 6.16
CA GLY A 368 -6.56 12.60 4.73
C GLY A 368 -6.73 11.27 4.00
N VAL A 369 -7.17 11.33 2.76
CA VAL A 369 -7.28 10.16 1.87
C VAL A 369 -6.84 10.54 0.47
N SER A 370 -6.15 9.62 -0.21
CA SER A 370 -5.83 9.72 -1.62
C SER A 370 -6.67 8.70 -2.39
N LEU A 371 -7.37 9.17 -3.41
CA LEU A 371 -8.32 8.39 -4.18
C LEU A 371 -7.92 8.38 -5.65
N VAL A 372 -7.78 7.19 -6.21
CA VAL A 372 -7.37 6.95 -7.59
C VAL A 372 -8.53 6.35 -8.36
N PRO A 373 -8.90 6.89 -9.54
CA PRO A 373 -9.95 6.30 -10.34
C PRO A 373 -9.67 4.83 -10.65
N ILE A 374 -10.66 3.96 -10.47
CA ILE A 374 -10.55 2.56 -10.91
C ILE A 374 -10.59 2.54 -12.43
N GLY A 375 -9.59 1.94 -13.04
CA GLY A 375 -9.37 1.95 -14.49
C GLY A 375 -8.08 2.67 -14.88
N ASP A 376 -7.44 3.38 -13.96
CA ASP A 376 -6.08 3.87 -14.12
C ASP A 376 -5.10 2.85 -13.50
N PRO A 377 -4.40 2.05 -14.30
CA PRO A 377 -3.55 0.97 -13.77
C PRO A 377 -2.27 1.45 -13.13
N PHE A 378 -1.92 2.73 -13.27
CA PHE A 378 -0.68 3.26 -12.77
C PHE A 378 -0.86 4.59 -12.05
N VAL A 379 -0.95 4.50 -10.73
CA VAL A 379 -0.51 5.58 -9.87
C VAL A 379 0.94 5.27 -9.51
N GLY A 380 1.80 5.89 -10.22
CA GLY A 380 3.21 5.81 -10.07
C GLY A 380 3.86 5.70 -11.44
N ASP A 381 4.02 6.84 -12.13
CA ASP A 381 5.19 6.95 -13.00
C ASP A 381 6.38 6.75 -12.05
N PRO A 382 7.22 5.73 -12.25
CA PRO A 382 8.48 5.68 -11.53
C PRO A 382 9.25 6.96 -11.87
N PRO A 383 9.94 7.56 -10.90
CA PRO A 383 10.73 8.75 -11.12
C PRO A 383 11.81 8.56 -12.18
#